data_c185352d9c0c87fa43866fd5b9fe70e2
#
_entry.id   c185352d9c0c87fa43866fd5b9fe70e2
#
_cell.length_a   1.000
_cell.length_b   1.000
_cell.length_c   1.000
_cell.angle_alpha   90.00
_cell.angle_beta   90.00
_cell.angle_gamma   90.00
#
_symmetry.space_group_name_H-M   'P 1'
#
loop_
_entity.id
_entity.type
_entity.pdbx_description
1 polymer ?
#
loop_
_entity_poly.entity_id
_entity_poly.type
_entity_poly.pdbx_seq_one_letter_code
_entity_poly.pdbx_strand_id
1 'polypeptide(L)'
;MRWDAKTVHGRLLRWPLRFIPESAVLPVLSGPLRGSKWVAGSAPHGAWFGTLERSKLSIFVSSLRPGMVVWDIGANVGLYTLCSSRRVGRGGRVYAFEPMPENLVHLRAHLELNGIENVEIEEKAVIDRETVVRMKQGDSPSEWHLDPGGEHEVSSIALDSWLERKSARSPHVLKIDVEGSEAAVLRGGVETLRRHRPVIYLSLHSESERLACGRIL
;
A
#
# COMPACT_ATOMS: atom_id res chain seq x y z
N MET A 1 23.73 -11.49 -11.79
CA MET A 1 23.48 -10.76 -13.05
C MET A 1 22.24 -9.89 -12.85
N ARG A 2 22.36 -8.59 -12.70
CA ARG A 2 21.20 -7.66 -12.65
C ARG A 2 20.72 -7.43 -14.07
N TRP A 3 19.54 -7.93 -14.41
CA TRP A 3 18.88 -7.70 -15.69
C TRP A 3 18.29 -6.28 -15.68
N ASP A 4 19.04 -5.30 -16.17
CA ASP A 4 18.54 -3.93 -16.26
C ASP A 4 17.55 -3.82 -17.43
N ALA A 5 16.36 -3.30 -17.14
CA ALA A 5 15.29 -3.08 -18.11
C ALA A 5 15.68 -2.13 -19.26
N LYS A 6 16.71 -1.33 -19.07
CA LYS A 6 17.22 -0.36 -20.05
C LYS A 6 18.14 -1.00 -21.10
N THR A 7 18.59 -2.24 -20.90
CA THR A 7 19.47 -2.95 -21.87
C THR A 7 18.69 -3.53 -23.04
N VAL A 8 19.33 -3.68 -24.20
CA VAL A 8 18.73 -4.28 -25.41
C VAL A 8 18.19 -5.69 -25.11
N HIS A 9 18.92 -6.50 -24.36
CA HIS A 9 18.51 -7.84 -23.94
C HIS A 9 17.29 -7.81 -23.02
N GLY A 10 17.21 -6.83 -22.11
CA GLY A 10 16.03 -6.63 -21.25
C GLY A 10 14.77 -6.23 -22.03
N ARG A 11 14.93 -5.46 -23.12
CA ARG A 11 13.81 -5.09 -24.01
C ARG A 11 13.30 -6.29 -24.81
N LEU A 12 14.19 -7.11 -25.37
CA LEU A 12 13.85 -8.30 -26.15
C LEU A 12 13.09 -9.34 -25.30
N LEU A 13 13.54 -9.57 -24.05
CA LEU A 13 12.88 -10.50 -23.13
C LEU A 13 11.50 -10.01 -22.67
N ARG A 14 11.28 -8.70 -22.66
CA ARG A 14 9.98 -8.12 -22.29
C ARG A 14 9.04 -7.95 -23.47
N TRP A 15 9.50 -8.10 -24.70
CA TRP A 15 8.69 -7.93 -25.90
C TRP A 15 7.41 -8.80 -25.90
N PRO A 16 7.44 -10.08 -25.50
CA PRO A 16 6.21 -10.90 -25.41
C PRO A 16 5.21 -10.40 -24.38
N LEU A 17 5.67 -9.72 -23.31
CA LEU A 17 4.80 -9.22 -22.23
C LEU A 17 3.86 -8.10 -22.72
N ARG A 18 4.19 -7.44 -23.84
CA ARG A 18 3.37 -6.39 -24.46
C ARG A 18 2.06 -6.91 -25.06
N PHE A 19 1.96 -8.20 -25.27
CA PHE A 19 0.76 -8.84 -25.79
C PHE A 19 -0.17 -9.35 -24.68
N ILE A 20 0.21 -9.22 -23.42
CA ILE A 20 -0.65 -9.54 -22.28
C ILE A 20 -1.65 -8.39 -22.11
N PRO A 21 -2.97 -8.66 -22.24
CA PRO A 21 -3.96 -7.62 -21.97
C PRO A 21 -3.83 -7.10 -20.54
N GLU A 22 -4.02 -5.79 -20.34
CA GLU A 22 -3.98 -5.19 -19.01
C GLU A 22 -5.02 -5.78 -18.05
N SER A 23 -6.18 -6.20 -18.60
CA SER A 23 -7.23 -6.88 -17.84
C SER A 23 -6.97 -8.36 -17.55
N ALA A 24 -5.88 -8.92 -18.06
CA ALA A 24 -5.57 -10.34 -17.84
C ALA A 24 -5.32 -10.63 -16.37
N VAL A 25 -5.92 -11.72 -15.86
CA VAL A 25 -5.68 -12.21 -14.51
C VAL A 25 -4.60 -13.28 -14.55
N LEU A 26 -3.47 -13.02 -13.93
CA LEU A 26 -2.29 -13.89 -13.93
C LEU A 26 -1.99 -14.39 -12.51
N PRO A 27 -1.43 -15.61 -12.38
CA PRO A 27 -0.91 -16.04 -11.08
C PRO A 27 0.39 -15.30 -10.75
N VAL A 28 0.57 -14.91 -9.50
CA VAL A 28 1.86 -14.42 -9.01
C VAL A 28 2.84 -15.60 -8.97
N LEU A 29 3.97 -15.44 -9.67
CA LEU A 29 4.89 -16.57 -9.92
C LEU A 29 5.85 -16.85 -8.76
N SER A 30 6.20 -15.85 -7.96
CA SER A 30 7.17 -16.00 -6.87
C SER A 30 6.88 -15.05 -5.68
N GLY A 31 7.68 -15.17 -4.61
CA GLY A 31 7.58 -14.31 -3.44
C GLY A 31 6.39 -14.60 -2.52
N PRO A 32 6.09 -13.67 -1.60
CA PRO A 32 5.06 -13.88 -0.56
C PRO A 32 3.65 -14.11 -1.11
N LEU A 33 3.33 -13.57 -2.29
CA LEU A 33 2.04 -13.73 -2.96
C LEU A 33 2.01 -14.88 -3.97
N ARG A 34 3.03 -15.73 -4.03
CA ARG A 34 3.04 -16.86 -5.00
C ARG A 34 1.70 -17.61 -5.00
N GLY A 35 1.14 -17.79 -6.20
CA GLY A 35 -0.13 -18.45 -6.43
C GLY A 35 -1.36 -17.57 -6.26
N SER A 36 -1.22 -16.32 -5.76
CA SER A 36 -2.33 -15.35 -5.78
C SER A 36 -2.64 -14.91 -7.20
N LYS A 37 -3.88 -14.55 -7.44
CA LYS A 37 -4.34 -13.95 -8.70
C LYS A 37 -4.09 -12.46 -8.70
N TRP A 38 -3.62 -11.93 -9.83
CA TRP A 38 -3.25 -10.54 -10.00
C TRP A 38 -3.68 -9.99 -11.37
N VAL A 39 -4.22 -8.77 -11.43
CA VAL A 39 -4.57 -8.08 -12.68
C VAL A 39 -3.30 -7.52 -13.32
N ALA A 40 -2.96 -7.93 -14.52
CA ALA A 40 -1.66 -7.66 -15.14
C ALA A 40 -1.34 -6.16 -15.29
N GLY A 41 -2.33 -5.34 -15.66
CA GLY A 41 -2.18 -3.91 -15.89
C GLY A 41 -2.23 -3.04 -14.64
N SER A 42 -2.54 -3.59 -13.47
CA SER A 42 -2.71 -2.81 -12.23
C SER A 42 -1.41 -2.23 -11.68
N ALA A 43 -0.28 -2.84 -12.00
CA ALA A 43 1.05 -2.44 -11.54
C ALA A 43 2.13 -2.93 -12.51
N PRO A 44 3.39 -2.48 -12.39
CA PRO A 44 4.48 -3.03 -13.19
C PRO A 44 4.53 -4.55 -13.14
N HIS A 45 4.93 -5.18 -14.24
CA HIS A 45 4.99 -6.65 -14.36
C HIS A 45 5.71 -7.37 -13.22
N GLY A 46 6.62 -6.68 -12.52
CA GLY A 46 7.26 -7.18 -11.31
C GLY A 46 6.29 -7.62 -10.21
N ALA A 47 5.07 -7.09 -10.18
CA ALA A 47 4.06 -7.47 -9.21
C ALA A 47 3.65 -8.94 -9.37
N TRP A 48 3.20 -9.35 -10.56
CA TRP A 48 2.83 -10.74 -10.81
C TRP A 48 4.01 -11.69 -11.05
N PHE A 49 5.19 -11.17 -11.42
CA PHE A 49 6.43 -11.96 -11.32
C PHE A 49 6.83 -12.24 -9.86
N GLY A 50 6.35 -11.44 -8.91
CA GLY A 50 6.71 -11.51 -7.49
C GLY A 50 8.10 -10.97 -7.20
N THR A 51 8.58 -10.03 -8.03
CA THR A 51 9.89 -9.38 -7.91
C THR A 51 9.78 -7.92 -7.46
N LEU A 52 8.57 -7.32 -7.55
CA LEU A 52 8.32 -5.96 -7.10
C LEU A 52 8.57 -5.87 -5.59
N GLU A 53 9.41 -4.95 -5.19
CA GLU A 53 9.79 -4.68 -3.79
C GLU A 53 10.18 -5.92 -2.96
N ARG A 54 10.64 -6.99 -3.61
CA ARG A 54 10.81 -8.31 -3.02
C ARG A 54 11.52 -8.32 -1.67
N SER A 55 12.60 -7.56 -1.53
CA SER A 55 13.39 -7.52 -0.29
C SER A 55 12.63 -6.83 0.83
N LYS A 56 12.03 -5.66 0.57
CA LYS A 56 11.23 -4.91 1.53
C LYS A 56 10.02 -5.75 1.95
N LEU A 57 9.30 -6.31 0.98
CA LEU A 57 8.12 -7.14 1.21
C LEU A 57 8.43 -8.40 2.02
N SER A 58 9.58 -9.05 1.78
CA SER A 58 10.00 -10.22 2.56
C SER A 58 10.27 -9.88 4.03
N ILE A 59 10.96 -8.76 4.30
CA ILE A 59 11.19 -8.26 5.66
C ILE A 59 9.86 -7.95 6.34
N PHE A 60 8.99 -7.20 5.68
CA PHE A 60 7.66 -6.85 6.19
C PHE A 60 6.86 -8.10 6.55
N VAL A 61 6.71 -9.05 5.63
CA VAL A 61 5.93 -10.29 5.85
C VAL A 61 6.53 -11.15 6.95
N SER A 62 7.86 -11.16 7.12
CA SER A 62 8.52 -11.95 8.19
C SER A 62 8.17 -11.47 9.60
N SER A 63 7.80 -10.18 9.75
CA SER A 63 7.37 -9.62 11.04
C SER A 63 5.93 -9.95 11.40
N LEU A 64 5.11 -10.31 10.42
CA LEU A 64 3.69 -10.57 10.61
C LEU A 64 3.45 -11.97 11.18
N ARG A 65 2.46 -12.08 12.06
CA ARG A 65 2.01 -13.33 12.69
C ARG A 65 0.50 -13.48 12.59
N PRO A 66 -0.02 -14.71 12.61
CA PRO A 66 -1.46 -14.95 12.65
C PRO A 66 -2.13 -14.18 13.81
N GLY A 67 -3.32 -13.62 13.52
CA GLY A 67 -4.10 -12.85 14.48
C GLY A 67 -3.73 -11.37 14.61
N MET A 68 -2.62 -10.93 14.03
CA MET A 68 -2.23 -9.52 14.06
C MET A 68 -3.21 -8.62 13.30
N VAL A 69 -3.21 -7.35 13.69
CA VAL A 69 -3.89 -6.25 13.00
C VAL A 69 -2.85 -5.42 12.28
N VAL A 70 -3.07 -5.20 10.99
CA VAL A 70 -2.20 -4.38 10.13
C VAL A 70 -3.00 -3.19 9.60
N TRP A 71 -2.42 -2.02 9.68
CA TRP A 71 -2.90 -0.83 8.98
C TRP A 71 -1.95 -0.53 7.82
N ASP A 72 -2.48 -0.57 6.60
CA ASP A 72 -1.75 -0.32 5.35
C ASP A 72 -2.16 1.04 4.80
N ILE A 73 -1.37 2.08 5.12
CA ILE A 73 -1.60 3.46 4.72
C ILE A 73 -0.93 3.71 3.37
N GLY A 74 -1.72 4.08 2.36
CA GLY A 74 -1.31 4.10 0.96
C GLY A 74 -1.29 2.68 0.40
N ALA A 75 -2.44 1.99 0.48
CA ALA A 75 -2.57 0.59 0.06
C ALA A 75 -2.37 0.40 -1.45
N ASN A 76 -2.56 1.46 -2.24
CA ASN A 76 -2.43 1.43 -3.68
C ASN A 76 -3.29 0.29 -4.26
N VAL A 77 -2.79 -0.49 -5.19
CA VAL A 77 -3.50 -1.65 -5.77
C VAL A 77 -3.44 -2.91 -4.90
N GLY A 78 -2.89 -2.85 -3.68
CA GLY A 78 -3.03 -3.89 -2.65
C GLY A 78 -1.88 -4.88 -2.48
N LEU A 79 -0.65 -4.56 -2.92
CA LEU A 79 0.49 -5.46 -2.77
C LEU A 79 0.75 -5.85 -1.31
N TYR A 80 0.89 -4.86 -0.42
CA TYR A 80 1.10 -5.07 1.01
C TYR A 80 -0.17 -5.56 1.70
N THR A 81 -1.34 -5.07 1.29
CA THR A 81 -2.64 -5.50 1.81
C THR A 81 -2.85 -7.00 1.64
N LEU A 82 -2.62 -7.55 0.43
CA LEU A 82 -2.78 -8.99 0.16
C LEU A 82 -1.78 -9.83 0.98
N CYS A 83 -0.53 -9.39 1.03
CA CYS A 83 0.50 -10.06 1.84
C CYS A 83 0.12 -10.10 3.31
N SER A 84 -0.35 -8.98 3.85
CA SER A 84 -0.81 -8.84 5.23
C SER A 84 -1.97 -9.77 5.52
N SER A 85 -3.03 -9.69 4.69
CA SER A 85 -4.23 -10.52 4.83
C SER A 85 -3.92 -12.00 4.90
N ARG A 86 -3.11 -12.49 3.95
CA ARG A 86 -2.71 -13.92 3.91
C ARG A 86 -1.91 -14.32 5.14
N ARG A 87 -1.02 -13.44 5.60
CA ARG A 87 -0.11 -13.75 6.71
C ARG A 87 -0.79 -13.73 8.06
N VAL A 88 -1.67 -12.73 8.30
CA VAL A 88 -2.40 -12.62 9.57
C VAL A 88 -3.58 -13.60 9.66
N GLY A 89 -4.09 -14.08 8.53
CA GLY A 89 -5.13 -15.10 8.47
C GLY A 89 -6.49 -14.61 8.99
N ARG A 90 -7.45 -15.54 9.12
CA ARG A 90 -8.84 -15.20 9.51
C ARG A 90 -8.99 -14.56 10.89
N GLY A 91 -8.11 -14.85 11.82
CA GLY A 91 -8.09 -14.23 13.16
C GLY A 91 -7.52 -12.81 13.18
N GLY A 92 -6.78 -12.44 12.15
CA GLY A 92 -6.22 -11.10 11.96
C GLY A 92 -7.17 -10.17 11.22
N ARG A 93 -6.76 -8.91 11.11
CA ARG A 93 -7.49 -7.87 10.35
C ARG A 93 -6.51 -6.97 9.63
N VAL A 94 -6.87 -6.52 8.44
CA VAL A 94 -6.15 -5.47 7.71
C VAL A 94 -7.11 -4.32 7.46
N TYR A 95 -6.66 -3.11 7.76
CA TYR A 95 -7.32 -1.87 7.36
C TYR A 95 -6.44 -1.23 6.29
N ALA A 96 -6.99 -1.10 5.09
CA ALA A 96 -6.30 -0.59 3.91
C ALA A 96 -6.84 0.80 3.58
N PHE A 97 -5.97 1.81 3.63
CA PHE A 97 -6.33 3.20 3.34
C PHE A 97 -5.81 3.57 1.96
N GLU A 98 -6.72 3.86 1.06
CA GLU A 98 -6.41 4.26 -0.31
C GLU A 98 -7.47 5.26 -0.80
N PRO A 99 -7.09 6.50 -1.15
CA PRO A 99 -8.06 7.50 -1.56
C PRO A 99 -8.46 7.45 -3.04
N MET A 100 -7.60 6.89 -3.91
CA MET A 100 -7.78 7.04 -5.36
C MET A 100 -8.70 5.96 -5.94
N PRO A 101 -9.79 6.37 -6.66
CA PRO A 101 -10.74 5.43 -7.24
C PRO A 101 -10.10 4.42 -8.20
N GLU A 102 -9.11 4.85 -8.99
CA GLU A 102 -8.38 4.01 -9.94
C GLU A 102 -7.65 2.85 -9.24
N ASN A 103 -6.98 3.15 -8.13
CA ASN A 103 -6.30 2.14 -7.32
C ASN A 103 -7.31 1.23 -6.61
N LEU A 104 -8.40 1.81 -6.11
CA LEU A 104 -9.47 1.08 -5.41
C LEU A 104 -10.13 0.02 -6.30
N VAL A 105 -10.34 0.30 -7.59
CA VAL A 105 -10.84 -0.69 -8.55
C VAL A 105 -9.96 -1.95 -8.54
N HIS A 106 -8.65 -1.78 -8.61
CA HIS A 106 -7.71 -2.88 -8.62
C HIS A 106 -7.57 -3.56 -7.25
N LEU A 107 -7.52 -2.78 -6.17
CA LEU A 107 -7.48 -3.31 -4.81
C LEU A 107 -8.68 -4.22 -4.53
N ARG A 108 -9.90 -3.78 -4.85
CA ARG A 108 -11.12 -4.59 -4.69
C ARG A 108 -11.09 -5.85 -5.55
N ALA A 109 -10.71 -5.72 -6.82
CA ALA A 109 -10.57 -6.86 -7.72
C ALA A 109 -9.58 -7.90 -7.18
N HIS A 110 -8.44 -7.45 -6.65
CA HIS A 110 -7.45 -8.37 -6.08
C HIS A 110 -7.97 -9.08 -4.81
N LEU A 111 -8.72 -8.38 -3.95
CA LEU A 111 -9.34 -9.01 -2.77
C LEU A 111 -10.36 -10.06 -3.18
N GLU A 112 -11.25 -9.73 -4.11
CA GLU A 112 -12.28 -10.63 -4.63
C GLU A 112 -11.67 -11.87 -5.32
N LEU A 113 -10.74 -11.67 -6.27
CA LEU A 113 -10.06 -12.75 -7.01
C LEU A 113 -9.37 -13.75 -6.08
N ASN A 114 -8.94 -13.32 -4.89
CA ASN A 114 -8.24 -14.14 -3.92
C ASN A 114 -9.10 -14.60 -2.74
N GLY A 115 -10.41 -14.30 -2.72
CA GLY A 115 -11.33 -14.68 -1.66
C GLY A 115 -10.94 -14.11 -0.29
N ILE A 116 -10.47 -12.86 -0.26
CA ILE A 116 -9.99 -12.19 0.96
C ILE A 116 -11.15 -11.49 1.65
N GLU A 117 -11.42 -11.85 2.91
CA GLU A 117 -12.54 -11.35 3.71
C GLU A 117 -12.11 -10.55 4.95
N ASN A 118 -10.84 -10.63 5.34
CA ASN A 118 -10.31 -10.01 6.56
C ASN A 118 -9.67 -8.63 6.30
N VAL A 119 -10.01 -7.99 5.18
CA VAL A 119 -9.58 -6.64 4.81
C VAL A 119 -10.79 -5.70 4.84
N GLU A 120 -10.59 -4.52 5.38
CA GLU A 120 -11.53 -3.39 5.31
C GLU A 120 -10.84 -2.22 4.62
N ILE A 121 -11.51 -1.65 3.62
CA ILE A 121 -10.97 -0.53 2.84
C ILE A 121 -11.57 0.76 3.37
N GLU A 122 -10.72 1.73 3.64
CA GLU A 122 -11.07 3.13 3.90
C GLU A 122 -10.64 3.98 2.71
N GLU A 123 -11.62 4.51 1.99
CA GLU A 123 -11.44 5.29 0.75
C GLU A 123 -11.10 6.75 1.05
N LYS A 124 -10.05 6.95 1.86
CA LYS A 124 -9.63 8.26 2.33
C LYS A 124 -8.12 8.40 2.36
N ALA A 125 -7.64 9.60 2.10
CA ALA A 125 -6.28 9.96 2.42
C ALA A 125 -6.07 10.02 3.94
N VAL A 126 -4.90 9.68 4.41
CA VAL A 126 -4.56 9.79 5.83
C VAL A 126 -3.58 10.94 6.01
N ILE A 127 -3.98 11.90 6.84
CA ILE A 127 -3.14 13.04 7.28
C ILE A 127 -3.44 13.38 8.74
N ASP A 128 -3.09 14.58 9.18
CA ASP A 128 -3.29 15.04 10.57
C ASP A 128 -4.68 15.62 10.88
N ARG A 129 -5.62 15.65 9.91
CA ARG A 129 -6.95 16.25 10.06
C ARG A 129 -7.96 15.69 9.08
N GLU A 130 -9.24 15.99 9.36
CA GLU A 130 -10.34 15.69 8.46
C GLU A 130 -10.65 16.89 7.59
N THR A 131 -10.48 16.74 6.29
CA THR A 131 -10.73 17.77 5.30
C THR A 131 -10.82 17.15 3.90
N VAL A 132 -11.08 17.97 2.90
CA VAL A 132 -10.87 17.62 1.50
C VAL A 132 -9.47 18.05 1.11
N VAL A 133 -8.72 17.16 0.51
CA VAL A 133 -7.38 17.41 -0.02
C VAL A 133 -7.33 17.14 -1.51
N ARG A 134 -6.34 17.71 -2.19
CA ARG A 134 -6.14 17.50 -3.62
C ARG A 134 -4.96 16.57 -3.85
N MET A 135 -5.15 15.64 -4.79
CA MET A 135 -4.16 14.66 -5.19
C MET A 135 -3.73 14.94 -6.62
N LYS A 136 -2.44 14.74 -6.89
CA LYS A 136 -1.84 14.82 -8.21
C LYS A 136 -1.16 13.51 -8.54
N GLN A 137 -1.29 13.07 -9.80
CA GLN A 137 -0.63 11.88 -10.28
C GLN A 137 0.87 12.10 -10.38
N GLY A 138 1.66 11.14 -9.91
CA GLY A 138 3.11 11.10 -10.02
C GLY A 138 3.59 10.51 -11.35
N ASP A 139 4.80 10.00 -11.38
CA ASP A 139 5.44 9.45 -12.59
C ASP A 139 4.84 8.10 -13.04
N SER A 140 4.18 7.38 -12.14
CA SER A 140 3.50 6.12 -12.40
C SER A 140 1.99 6.29 -12.36
N PRO A 141 1.21 5.58 -13.20
CA PRO A 141 -0.25 5.67 -13.20
C PRO A 141 -0.92 5.38 -11.85
N SER A 142 -0.30 4.58 -11.01
CA SER A 142 -0.81 4.22 -9.68
C SER A 142 -0.21 5.05 -8.54
N GLU A 143 0.68 5.99 -8.84
CA GLU A 143 1.35 6.85 -7.86
C GLU A 143 0.63 8.19 -7.73
N TRP A 144 0.23 8.54 -6.52
CA TRP A 144 -0.49 9.75 -6.21
C TRP A 144 0.04 10.40 -4.95
N HIS A 145 0.20 11.72 -4.97
CA HIS A 145 0.68 12.50 -3.83
C HIS A 145 -0.20 13.73 -3.58
N LEU A 146 -0.14 14.25 -2.37
CA LEU A 146 -0.85 15.48 -2.00
C LEU A 146 -0.22 16.68 -2.71
N ASP A 147 -1.04 17.44 -3.43
CA ASP A 147 -0.64 18.67 -4.12
C ASP A 147 -1.82 19.65 -4.13
N PRO A 148 -1.67 20.89 -3.62
CA PRO A 148 -2.74 21.89 -3.67
C PRO A 148 -3.24 22.20 -5.07
N GLY A 149 -2.40 22.01 -6.09
CA GLY A 149 -2.76 22.14 -7.52
C GLY A 149 -3.27 20.84 -8.16
N GLY A 150 -3.48 19.79 -7.39
CA GLY A 150 -3.95 18.50 -7.88
C GLY A 150 -5.37 18.56 -8.44
N GLU A 151 -5.67 17.67 -9.37
CA GLU A 151 -6.94 17.65 -10.10
C GLU A 151 -8.02 16.82 -9.38
N HIS A 152 -7.64 15.90 -8.50
CA HIS A 152 -8.56 15.00 -7.81
C HIS A 152 -8.76 15.41 -6.35
N GLU A 153 -10.02 15.66 -5.98
CA GLU A 153 -10.39 15.94 -4.59
C GLU A 153 -10.79 14.65 -3.87
N VAL A 154 -10.18 14.42 -2.71
CA VAL A 154 -10.46 13.26 -1.86
C VAL A 154 -10.64 13.69 -0.40
N SER A 155 -11.46 12.96 0.34
CA SER A 155 -11.59 13.17 1.78
C SER A 155 -10.36 12.64 2.51
N SER A 156 -9.97 13.30 3.60
CA SER A 156 -8.90 12.85 4.48
C SER A 156 -9.40 12.56 5.89
N ILE A 157 -8.61 11.80 6.64
CA ILE A 157 -8.84 11.48 8.05
C ILE A 157 -7.52 11.52 8.84
N ALA A 158 -7.64 11.71 10.16
CA ALA A 158 -6.56 11.45 11.11
C ALA A 158 -6.76 10.07 11.76
N LEU A 159 -5.68 9.33 11.96
CA LEU A 159 -5.73 7.94 12.46
C LEU A 159 -6.35 7.86 13.87
N ASP A 160 -6.02 8.82 14.75
CA ASP A 160 -6.55 8.84 16.12
C ASP A 160 -8.07 8.98 16.14
N SER A 161 -8.61 9.98 15.42
CA SER A 161 -10.05 10.19 15.28
C SER A 161 -10.76 9.03 14.59
N TRP A 162 -10.11 8.43 13.59
CA TRP A 162 -10.66 7.28 12.88
C TRP A 162 -10.78 6.06 13.78
N LEU A 163 -9.73 5.76 14.56
CA LEU A 163 -9.71 4.63 15.49
C LEU A 163 -10.86 4.72 16.51
N GLU A 164 -11.06 5.91 17.07
CA GLU A 164 -12.14 6.15 18.05
C GLU A 164 -13.52 5.95 17.44
N ARG A 165 -13.80 6.60 16.29
CA ARG A 165 -15.14 6.56 15.68
C ARG A 165 -15.49 5.21 15.10
N LYS A 166 -14.54 4.52 14.49
CA LYS A 166 -14.78 3.23 13.85
C LYS A 166 -14.81 2.09 14.85
N SER A 167 -14.37 2.30 16.09
CA SER A 167 -14.14 1.23 17.08
C SER A 167 -13.28 0.10 16.48
N ALA A 168 -12.34 0.49 15.63
CA ALA A 168 -11.47 -0.44 14.92
C ALA A 168 -10.48 -1.11 15.88
N ARG A 169 -9.94 -2.24 15.45
CA ARG A 169 -8.85 -2.90 16.21
C ARG A 169 -7.56 -2.12 16.04
N SER A 170 -6.89 -1.81 17.14
CA SER A 170 -5.61 -1.10 17.16
C SER A 170 -4.51 -1.87 16.42
N PRO A 171 -3.56 -1.17 15.77
CA PRO A 171 -2.55 -1.81 14.94
C PRO A 171 -1.46 -2.50 15.77
N HIS A 172 -1.03 -3.68 15.34
CA HIS A 172 0.23 -4.30 15.73
C HIS A 172 1.35 -3.86 14.77
N VAL A 173 0.98 -3.62 13.51
CA VAL A 173 1.89 -3.18 12.46
C VAL A 173 1.22 -2.07 11.66
N LEU A 174 1.99 -1.02 11.37
CA LEU A 174 1.61 0.12 10.58
C LEU A 174 2.57 0.25 9.40
N LYS A 175 2.07 0.11 8.17
CA LYS A 175 2.83 0.44 6.96
C LYS A 175 2.37 1.81 6.48
N ILE A 176 3.31 2.70 6.18
CA ILE A 176 3.06 4.05 5.68
C ILE A 176 3.88 4.25 4.41
N ASP A 177 3.19 4.56 3.31
CA ASP A 177 3.77 4.81 2.00
C ASP A 177 2.82 5.71 1.21
N VAL A 178 2.93 7.03 1.41
CA VAL A 178 1.95 8.04 0.97
C VAL A 178 2.57 9.16 0.14
N GLU A 179 3.74 8.88 -0.46
CA GLU A 179 4.41 9.72 -1.45
C GLU A 179 4.60 11.19 -0.99
N GLY A 180 5.24 11.34 0.22
CA GLY A 180 5.69 12.64 0.73
C GLY A 180 4.77 13.31 1.75
N SER A 181 3.86 12.56 2.37
CA SER A 181 2.99 13.07 3.45
C SER A 181 3.12 12.26 4.75
N GLU A 182 4.20 11.50 4.90
CA GLU A 182 4.41 10.55 5.98
C GLU A 182 4.38 11.22 7.35
N ALA A 183 4.98 12.41 7.47
CA ALA A 183 4.96 13.17 8.72
C ALA A 183 3.54 13.63 9.10
N ALA A 184 2.68 13.94 8.12
CA ALA A 184 1.28 14.29 8.39
C ALA A 184 0.50 13.06 8.90
N VAL A 185 0.74 11.88 8.33
CA VAL A 185 0.16 10.61 8.82
C VAL A 185 0.56 10.36 10.27
N LEU A 186 1.85 10.48 10.60
CA LEU A 186 2.35 10.28 11.96
C LEU A 186 1.76 11.28 12.95
N ARG A 187 1.63 12.56 12.58
CA ARG A 187 0.97 13.57 13.43
C ARG A 187 -0.50 13.23 13.70
N GLY A 188 -1.21 12.73 12.68
CA GLY A 188 -2.62 12.30 12.82
C GLY A 188 -2.83 11.04 13.64
N GLY A 189 -1.76 10.33 14.01
CA GLY A 189 -1.79 9.07 14.78
C GLY A 189 -0.98 9.08 16.06
N VAL A 190 -0.58 10.24 16.60
CA VAL A 190 0.35 10.34 17.74
C VAL A 190 -0.15 9.55 18.96
N GLU A 191 -1.42 9.66 19.30
CA GLU A 191 -1.99 8.95 20.46
C GLU A 191 -2.06 7.43 20.21
N THR A 192 -2.43 7.03 19.00
CA THR A 192 -2.41 5.62 18.57
C THR A 192 -0.99 5.04 18.68
N LEU A 193 0.02 5.76 18.19
CA LEU A 193 1.41 5.33 18.25
C LEU A 193 1.91 5.21 19.69
N ARG A 194 1.64 6.20 20.53
CA ARG A 194 2.05 6.19 21.96
C ARG A 194 1.40 5.06 22.73
N ARG A 195 0.10 4.85 22.53
CA ARG A 195 -0.70 3.89 23.29
C ARG A 195 -0.43 2.44 22.87
N HIS A 196 -0.34 2.19 21.58
CA HIS A 196 -0.29 0.83 21.03
C HIS A 196 1.10 0.38 20.57
N ARG A 197 2.01 1.32 20.34
CA ARG A 197 3.42 1.07 19.96
C ARG A 197 3.56 0.04 18.84
N PRO A 198 2.89 0.23 17.69
CA PRO A 198 2.98 -0.68 16.57
C PRO A 198 4.40 -0.72 16.00
N VAL A 199 4.75 -1.82 15.35
CA VAL A 199 5.92 -1.83 14.46
C VAL A 199 5.59 -0.98 13.22
N ILE A 200 6.45 -0.02 12.89
CA ILE A 200 6.22 0.92 11.79
C ILE A 200 7.15 0.58 10.62
N TYR A 201 6.55 0.37 9.46
CA TYR A 201 7.23 0.30 8.17
C TYR A 201 6.95 1.59 7.41
N LEU A 202 7.96 2.44 7.31
CA LEU A 202 7.86 3.79 6.78
C LEU A 202 8.70 3.91 5.51
N SER A 203 8.05 4.17 4.38
CA SER A 203 8.72 4.62 3.15
C SER A 203 8.91 6.13 3.24
N LEU A 204 10.09 6.63 2.92
CA LEU A 204 10.44 8.05 2.98
C LEU A 204 10.85 8.53 1.60
N HIS A 205 10.17 9.53 1.10
CA HIS A 205 10.30 10.02 -0.28
C HIS A 205 11.15 11.29 -0.40
N SER A 206 11.53 11.90 0.73
CA SER A 206 12.43 13.06 0.76
C SER A 206 13.22 13.15 2.07
N GLU A 207 14.32 13.89 2.03
CA GLU A 207 15.11 14.18 3.22
C GLU A 207 14.33 15.04 4.23
N SER A 208 13.48 15.96 3.73
CA SER A 208 12.60 16.76 4.59
C SER A 208 11.61 15.89 5.36
N GLU A 209 10.98 14.91 4.70
CA GLU A 209 10.09 13.93 5.36
C GLU A 209 10.85 13.07 6.37
N ARG A 210 12.07 12.63 6.03
CA ARG A 210 12.93 11.88 6.95
C ARG A 210 13.19 12.63 8.26
N LEU A 211 13.54 13.93 8.15
CA LEU A 211 13.77 14.77 9.31
C LEU A 211 12.47 15.09 10.09
N ALA A 212 11.36 15.30 9.39
CA ALA A 212 10.07 15.56 10.01
C ALA A 212 9.53 14.33 10.77
N CYS A 213 9.57 13.16 10.16
CA CYS A 213 9.15 11.90 10.78
C CYS A 213 10.04 11.57 12.01
N GLY A 214 11.37 11.75 11.90
CA GLY A 214 12.29 11.47 13.00
C GLY A 214 12.11 12.37 14.23
N ARG A 215 11.41 13.51 14.10
CA ARG A 215 11.04 14.36 15.24
C ARG A 215 9.76 13.94 15.93
N ILE A 216 8.95 13.12 15.29
CA ILE A 216 7.66 12.65 15.81
C ILE A 216 7.82 11.27 16.49
N LEU A 217 8.66 10.42 15.92
CA LEU A 217 8.98 9.06 16.44
C LEU A 217 10.04 9.12 17.53
#